data_caaf2c729a8e8762854c147559f9ac32
#
_entry.id   caaf2c729a8e8762854c147559f9ac32
#
_cell.length_a   1.000
_cell.length_b   1.000
_cell.length_c   1.000
_cell.angle_alpha   90.00
_cell.angle_beta   90.00
_cell.angle_gamma   90.00
#
_symmetry.space_group_name_H-M   'P 1'
#
loop_
_entity.id
_entity.type
_entity.pdbx_description
1 polymer ?
#
loop_
_entity_poly.entity_id
_entity_poly.type
_entity_poly.pdbx_seq_one_letter_code
_entity_poly.pdbx_strand_id
1 'polypeptide(L)'
;MKIKKNLVLLGMMGVGKTGIGKYVARRLKINFFDIDKLIEKKNEMKITEIFKTKGEIYFRKEEEFVTIKYLNKKGSIISLGGGGFINDKIRKKVLSECISVWLNVNLETIYTRLKNSLKRPLIYKNNQNNIGKIFMKRKKIYSLAD
;
A
#
# COMPACT_ATOMS: atom_id res chain seq x y z
N MET A 1 -1.40 -17.91 -18.90
CA MET A 1 -1.23 -18.54 -17.56
C MET A 1 -2.21 -17.86 -16.60
N LYS A 2 -3.17 -18.60 -16.05
CA LYS A 2 -4.06 -18.05 -15.02
C LYS A 2 -3.34 -18.10 -13.66
N ILE A 3 -2.99 -16.95 -13.14
CA ILE A 3 -2.45 -16.84 -11.77
C ILE A 3 -3.59 -17.17 -10.80
N LYS A 4 -3.44 -18.24 -10.02
CA LYS A 4 -4.47 -18.68 -9.06
C LYS A 4 -4.51 -17.86 -7.77
N LYS A 5 -3.37 -17.31 -7.37
CA LYS A 5 -3.23 -16.46 -6.18
C LYS A 5 -3.11 -14.99 -6.58
N ASN A 6 -3.45 -14.08 -5.67
CA ASN A 6 -3.11 -12.67 -5.84
C ASN A 6 -1.62 -12.43 -5.59
N LEU A 7 -1.06 -11.49 -6.33
CA LEU A 7 0.24 -10.91 -6.03
C LEU A 7 0.02 -9.60 -5.28
N VAL A 8 0.51 -9.53 -4.06
CA VAL A 8 0.32 -8.35 -3.19
C VAL A 8 1.62 -7.59 -3.04
N LEU A 9 1.62 -6.35 -3.48
CA LEU A 9 2.76 -5.44 -3.36
C LEU A 9 2.63 -4.62 -2.08
N LEU A 10 3.66 -4.63 -1.27
CA LEU A 10 3.72 -3.88 -0.01
C LEU A 10 5.04 -3.12 0.14
N GLY A 11 5.07 -2.19 1.05
CA GLY A 11 6.21 -1.33 1.30
C GLY A 11 5.81 0.12 1.58
N MET A 12 6.78 0.94 1.90
CA MET A 12 6.58 2.35 2.21
C MET A 12 5.93 3.13 1.07
N MET A 13 5.35 4.26 1.42
CA MET A 13 4.93 5.26 0.41
C MET A 13 6.13 5.68 -0.44
N GLY A 14 5.93 5.92 -1.73
CA GLY A 14 6.97 6.39 -2.65
C GLY A 14 7.96 5.32 -3.15
N VAL A 15 7.75 4.03 -2.84
CA VAL A 15 8.63 2.95 -3.33
C VAL A 15 8.32 2.46 -4.74
N GLY A 16 7.21 2.90 -5.34
CA GLY A 16 6.86 2.55 -6.73
C GLY A 16 5.86 1.41 -6.89
N LYS A 17 5.13 1.03 -5.85
CA LYS A 17 4.13 -0.06 -5.89
C LYS A 17 3.13 0.08 -7.04
N THR A 18 2.56 1.26 -7.22
CA THR A 18 1.56 1.52 -8.27
C THR A 18 2.13 1.39 -9.67
N GLY A 19 3.32 1.95 -9.91
CA GLY A 19 3.99 1.87 -11.20
C GLY A 19 4.37 0.46 -11.58
N ILE A 20 5.05 -0.24 -10.67
CA ILE A 20 5.45 -1.65 -10.85
C ILE A 20 4.22 -2.54 -11.01
N GLY A 21 3.21 -2.37 -10.15
CA GLY A 21 2.00 -3.16 -10.20
C GLY A 21 1.24 -3.05 -11.52
N LYS A 22 1.08 -1.83 -12.04
CA LYS A 22 0.46 -1.60 -13.35
C LYS A 22 1.27 -2.21 -14.49
N TYR A 23 2.59 -2.06 -14.45
CA TYR A 23 3.47 -2.63 -15.48
C TYR A 23 3.35 -4.16 -15.52
N VAL A 24 3.48 -4.83 -14.37
CA VAL A 24 3.40 -6.29 -14.28
C VAL A 24 2.01 -6.79 -14.65
N ALA A 25 0.95 -6.14 -14.17
CA ALA A 25 -0.43 -6.50 -14.51
C ALA A 25 -0.71 -6.47 -16.01
N ARG A 26 -0.19 -5.44 -16.69
CA ARG A 26 -0.29 -5.30 -18.14
C ARG A 26 0.44 -6.45 -18.87
N ARG A 27 1.64 -6.78 -18.42
CA ARG A 27 2.44 -7.88 -18.98
C ARG A 27 1.76 -9.24 -18.81
N LEU A 28 1.16 -9.46 -17.65
CA LEU A 28 0.46 -10.72 -17.34
C LEU A 28 -0.99 -10.76 -17.81
N LYS A 29 -1.52 -9.65 -18.34
CA LYS A 29 -2.93 -9.49 -18.76
C LYS A 29 -3.92 -9.82 -17.63
N ILE A 30 -3.65 -9.33 -16.43
CA ILE A 30 -4.49 -9.50 -15.24
C ILE A 30 -4.86 -8.13 -14.63
N ASN A 31 -5.83 -8.13 -13.73
CA ASN A 31 -6.29 -6.90 -13.07
C ASN A 31 -5.25 -6.35 -12.10
N PHE A 32 -5.21 -5.02 -12.01
CA PHE A 32 -4.45 -4.29 -11.00
C PHE A 32 -5.40 -3.46 -10.14
N PHE A 33 -5.21 -3.55 -8.81
CA PHE A 33 -5.97 -2.80 -7.82
C PHE A 33 -5.04 -2.03 -6.89
N ASP A 34 -5.21 -0.72 -6.83
CA ASP A 34 -4.54 0.16 -5.86
C ASP A 34 -5.53 0.47 -4.73
N ILE A 35 -5.26 -0.02 -3.55
CA ILE A 35 -6.18 0.09 -2.40
C ILE A 35 -6.42 1.55 -2.02
N ASP A 36 -5.36 2.39 -1.99
CA ASP A 36 -5.53 3.81 -1.67
C ASP A 36 -6.46 4.50 -2.68
N LYS A 37 -6.32 4.19 -3.97
CA LYS A 37 -7.20 4.74 -5.01
C LYS A 37 -8.63 4.26 -4.91
N LEU A 38 -8.84 3.01 -4.51
CA LEU A 38 -10.17 2.47 -4.30
C LEU A 38 -10.86 3.10 -3.09
N ILE A 39 -10.12 3.38 -2.02
CA ILE A 39 -10.63 4.09 -0.85
C ILE A 39 -11.01 5.53 -1.23
N GLU A 40 -10.15 6.24 -1.95
CA GLU A 40 -10.43 7.59 -2.44
C GLU A 40 -11.70 7.62 -3.29
N LYS A 41 -11.84 6.67 -4.23
CA LYS A 41 -13.01 6.57 -5.10
C LYS A 41 -14.30 6.28 -4.32
N LYS A 42 -14.24 5.37 -3.35
CA LYS A 42 -15.40 5.01 -2.51
C LYS A 42 -15.88 6.18 -1.67
N ASN A 43 -14.96 6.97 -1.13
CA ASN A 43 -15.27 8.10 -0.24
C ASN A 43 -15.43 9.44 -0.99
N GLU A 44 -15.16 9.46 -2.29
CA GLU A 44 -15.14 10.69 -3.10
C GLU A 44 -14.22 11.79 -2.51
N MET A 45 -13.15 11.36 -1.83
CA MET A 45 -12.21 12.20 -1.11
C MET A 45 -10.78 11.70 -1.29
N LYS A 46 -9.81 12.61 -1.23
CA LYS A 46 -8.40 12.23 -1.12
C LYS A 46 -8.09 11.66 0.26
N ILE A 47 -7.11 10.77 0.34
CA ILE A 47 -6.69 10.16 1.62
C ILE A 47 -6.38 11.23 2.67
N THR A 48 -5.66 12.29 2.29
CA THR A 48 -5.35 13.41 3.19
C THR A 48 -6.61 14.08 3.76
N GLU A 49 -7.65 14.22 2.94
CA GLU A 49 -8.92 14.79 3.34
C GLU A 49 -9.71 13.84 4.27
N ILE A 50 -9.67 12.53 3.98
CA ILE A 50 -10.28 11.52 4.86
C ILE A 50 -9.65 11.57 6.25
N PHE A 51 -8.32 11.62 6.35
CA PHE A 51 -7.62 11.77 7.64
C PHE A 51 -8.01 13.04 8.37
N LYS A 52 -8.10 14.15 7.66
CA LYS A 52 -8.43 15.46 8.24
C LYS A 52 -9.88 15.55 8.74
N THR A 53 -10.84 15.00 7.99
CA THR A 53 -12.28 15.16 8.26
C THR A 53 -12.88 14.00 9.04
N LYS A 54 -12.42 12.77 8.83
CA LYS A 54 -12.97 11.54 9.44
C LYS A 54 -12.01 10.84 10.40
N GLY A 55 -10.73 11.18 10.37
CA GLY A 55 -9.70 10.66 11.26
C GLY A 55 -9.09 9.32 10.84
N GLU A 56 -8.01 8.94 11.52
CA GLU A 56 -7.24 7.74 11.22
C GLU A 56 -8.03 6.45 11.47
N ILE A 57 -8.80 6.39 12.56
CA ILE A 57 -9.60 5.18 12.89
C ILE A 57 -10.58 4.85 11.77
N TYR A 58 -11.25 5.85 11.24
CA TYR A 58 -12.16 5.68 10.10
C TYR A 58 -11.40 5.16 8.87
N PHE A 59 -10.28 5.81 8.54
CA PHE A 59 -9.45 5.39 7.41
C PHE A 59 -8.99 3.94 7.53
N ARG A 60 -8.52 3.51 8.70
CA ARG A 60 -8.06 2.13 8.94
C ARG A 60 -9.17 1.10 8.80
N LYS A 61 -10.39 1.42 9.20
CA LYS A 61 -11.56 0.56 8.97
C LYS A 61 -11.88 0.43 7.48
N GLU A 62 -11.86 1.54 6.75
CA GLU A 62 -12.06 1.54 5.30
C GLU A 62 -10.94 0.77 4.57
N GLU A 63 -9.70 0.96 4.97
CA GLU A 63 -8.54 0.25 4.43
C GLU A 63 -8.68 -1.27 4.63
N GLU A 64 -9.05 -1.72 5.82
CA GLU A 64 -9.31 -3.13 6.10
C GLU A 64 -10.45 -3.67 5.23
N PHE A 65 -11.58 -3.00 5.23
CA PHE A 65 -12.76 -3.42 4.48
C PHE A 65 -12.48 -3.55 2.97
N VAL A 66 -11.91 -2.50 2.38
CA VAL A 66 -11.60 -2.48 0.94
C VAL A 66 -10.54 -3.52 0.60
N THR A 67 -9.50 -3.64 1.42
CA THR A 67 -8.42 -4.60 1.17
C THR A 67 -8.95 -6.04 1.21
N ILE A 68 -9.66 -6.43 2.25
CA ILE A 68 -10.23 -7.79 2.36
C ILE A 68 -11.15 -8.10 1.20
N LYS A 69 -12.01 -7.16 0.81
CA LYS A 69 -12.90 -7.30 -0.36
C LYS A 69 -12.12 -7.63 -1.63
N TYR A 70 -11.02 -6.93 -1.89
CA TYR A 70 -10.22 -7.13 -3.09
C TYR A 70 -9.28 -8.34 -3.01
N LEU A 71 -8.82 -8.73 -1.83
CA LEU A 71 -8.07 -9.98 -1.62
C LEU A 71 -8.90 -11.23 -1.97
N ASN A 72 -10.21 -11.14 -1.83
CA ASN A 72 -11.12 -12.23 -2.24
C ASN A 72 -11.25 -12.39 -3.76
N LYS A 73 -10.85 -11.39 -4.55
CA LYS A 73 -10.77 -11.47 -6.01
C LYS A 73 -9.44 -12.10 -6.39
N LYS A 74 -9.43 -13.39 -6.71
CA LYS A 74 -8.21 -14.11 -7.04
C LYS A 74 -7.65 -13.74 -8.43
N GLY A 75 -6.35 -13.92 -8.61
CA GLY A 75 -5.68 -13.74 -9.91
C GLY A 75 -5.44 -12.28 -10.29
N SER A 76 -5.18 -11.42 -9.32
CA SER A 76 -4.96 -9.99 -9.52
C SER A 76 -3.65 -9.53 -8.86
N ILE A 77 -3.18 -8.36 -9.25
CA ILE A 77 -2.14 -7.64 -8.51
C ILE A 77 -2.80 -6.60 -7.64
N ILE A 78 -2.45 -6.57 -6.36
CA ILE A 78 -3.00 -5.66 -5.37
C ILE A 78 -1.87 -4.85 -4.74
N SER A 79 -1.91 -3.53 -4.86
CA SER A 79 -1.00 -2.63 -4.19
C SER A 79 -1.62 -2.14 -2.88
N LEU A 80 -1.01 -2.52 -1.75
CA LEU A 80 -1.43 -2.05 -0.43
C LEU A 80 -0.98 -0.61 -0.19
N GLY A 81 -1.76 0.14 0.58
CA GLY A 81 -1.28 1.36 1.22
C GLY A 81 -0.10 1.06 2.16
N GLY A 82 0.72 2.07 2.45
CA GLY A 82 1.93 1.88 3.27
C GLY A 82 1.67 1.27 4.66
N GLY A 83 0.50 1.49 5.23
CA GLY A 83 0.09 0.92 6.53
C GLY A 83 -0.74 -0.37 6.43
N GLY A 84 -1.14 -0.79 5.24
CA GLY A 84 -2.07 -1.90 5.09
C GLY A 84 -1.56 -3.23 5.64
N PHE A 85 -0.30 -3.55 5.39
CA PHE A 85 0.32 -4.80 5.88
C PHE A 85 0.58 -4.80 7.40
N ILE A 86 0.51 -3.64 8.06
CA ILE A 86 0.61 -3.52 9.52
C ILE A 86 -0.65 -4.05 10.20
N ASN A 87 -1.79 -3.97 9.54
CA ASN A 87 -3.04 -4.55 10.03
C ASN A 87 -2.94 -6.07 10.10
N ASP A 88 -3.16 -6.65 11.28
CA ASP A 88 -3.04 -8.09 11.54
C ASP A 88 -3.95 -8.94 10.67
N LYS A 89 -5.17 -8.51 10.46
CA LYS A 89 -6.18 -9.25 9.69
C LYS A 89 -5.82 -9.30 8.21
N ILE A 90 -5.41 -8.15 7.66
CA ILE A 90 -4.91 -8.06 6.28
C ILE A 90 -3.67 -8.94 6.12
N ARG A 91 -2.69 -8.79 7.02
CA ARG A 91 -1.42 -9.52 6.96
C ARG A 91 -1.63 -11.03 7.01
N LYS A 92 -2.42 -11.53 7.96
CA LYS A 92 -2.74 -12.97 8.07
C LYS A 92 -3.33 -13.51 6.78
N LYS A 93 -4.29 -12.78 6.19
CA LYS A 93 -4.93 -13.19 4.93
C LYS A 93 -3.94 -13.17 3.76
N VAL A 94 -3.11 -12.15 3.67
CA VAL A 94 -2.08 -12.05 2.62
C VAL A 94 -1.10 -13.20 2.71
N LEU A 95 -0.54 -13.45 3.88
CA LEU A 95 0.46 -14.52 4.09
C LEU A 95 -0.11 -15.92 3.86
N SER A 96 -1.39 -16.15 4.15
CA SER A 96 -2.01 -17.47 3.96
C SER A 96 -2.51 -17.73 2.54
N GLU A 97 -2.99 -16.72 1.82
CA GLU A 97 -3.73 -16.92 0.57
C GLU A 97 -3.07 -16.28 -0.67
N CYS A 98 -2.09 -15.39 -0.50
CA CYS A 98 -1.48 -14.62 -1.58
C CYS A 98 0.01 -14.92 -1.72
N ILE A 99 0.63 -14.30 -2.72
CA ILE A 99 2.09 -14.13 -2.82
C ILE A 99 2.37 -12.68 -2.47
N SER A 100 3.15 -12.43 -1.45
CA SER A 100 3.48 -11.09 -0.98
C SER A 100 4.87 -10.67 -1.43
N VAL A 101 5.00 -9.45 -1.93
CA VAL A 101 6.29 -8.90 -2.39
C VAL A 101 6.51 -7.55 -1.73
N TRP A 102 7.53 -7.50 -0.90
CA TRP A 102 7.95 -6.24 -0.31
C TRP A 102 8.92 -5.51 -1.23
N LEU A 103 8.52 -4.31 -1.66
CA LEU A 103 9.41 -3.40 -2.37
C LEU A 103 10.32 -2.69 -1.36
N ASN A 104 11.46 -3.32 -1.10
CA ASN A 104 12.44 -2.84 -0.12
C ASN A 104 13.37 -1.81 -0.75
N VAL A 105 13.00 -0.55 -0.63
CA VAL A 105 13.79 0.59 -1.11
C VAL A 105 14.44 1.28 0.09
N ASN A 106 15.70 1.71 -0.05
CA ASN A 106 16.39 2.40 1.04
C ASN A 106 15.73 3.74 1.39
N LEU A 107 15.92 4.17 2.63
CA LEU A 107 15.27 5.35 3.18
C LEU A 107 15.64 6.64 2.44
N GLU A 108 16.88 6.77 2.00
CA GLU A 108 17.37 7.92 1.23
C GLU A 108 16.61 8.08 -0.09
N THR A 109 16.43 6.98 -0.82
CA THR A 109 15.63 6.98 -2.07
C THR A 109 14.18 7.34 -1.79
N ILE A 110 13.60 6.84 -0.70
CA ILE A 110 12.24 7.21 -0.27
C ILE A 110 12.15 8.71 -0.01
N TYR A 111 13.10 9.29 0.72
CA TYR A 111 13.14 10.74 0.98
C TYR A 111 13.21 11.55 -0.32
N THR A 112 14.09 11.16 -1.23
CA THR A 112 14.24 11.86 -2.51
C THR A 112 12.94 11.84 -3.33
N ARG A 113 12.30 10.69 -3.40
CA ARG A 113 11.02 10.55 -4.12
C ARG A 113 9.88 11.32 -3.49
N LEU A 114 9.78 11.34 -2.16
CA LEU A 114 8.76 12.10 -1.44
C LEU A 114 8.98 13.61 -1.55
N LYS A 115 10.23 14.05 -1.49
CA LYS A 115 10.60 15.46 -1.68
C LYS A 115 10.14 16.00 -3.04
N ASN A 116 10.28 15.20 -4.09
CA ASN A 116 9.93 15.55 -5.45
C ASN A 116 8.45 15.25 -5.78
N SER A 117 7.68 14.69 -4.84
CA SER A 117 6.28 14.35 -5.05
C SER A 117 5.35 15.50 -4.67
N LEU A 118 4.65 16.05 -5.67
CA LEU A 118 3.57 17.02 -5.47
C LEU A 118 2.35 16.43 -4.76
N LYS A 119 2.23 15.10 -4.73
CA LYS A 119 1.05 14.41 -4.19
C LYS A 119 1.04 14.27 -2.67
N ARG A 120 2.20 14.44 -2.01
CA ARG A 120 2.35 14.25 -0.56
C ARG A 120 3.23 15.32 0.11
N PRO A 121 3.02 16.64 -0.17
CA PRO A 121 3.87 17.71 0.35
C PRO A 121 3.82 17.82 1.88
N LEU A 122 2.70 17.45 2.51
CA LEU A 122 2.50 17.52 3.96
C LEU A 122 3.31 16.49 4.73
N ILE A 123 3.50 15.29 4.18
CA ILE A 123 4.30 14.23 4.82
C ILE A 123 5.77 14.63 4.86
N TYR A 124 6.25 15.27 3.81
CA TYR A 124 7.63 15.75 3.73
C TYR A 124 7.88 16.96 4.64
N LYS A 125 6.98 17.95 4.64
CA LYS A 125 7.12 19.16 5.45
C LYS A 125 7.07 18.90 6.95
N ASN A 126 6.31 17.87 7.37
CA ASN A 126 6.09 17.62 8.79
C ASN A 126 7.14 16.75 9.44
N ASN A 127 8.01 15.98 8.68
CA ASN A 127 9.11 15.29 9.36
C ASN A 127 9.80 14.21 8.55
N GLN A 128 11.00 14.48 8.05
CA GLN A 128 11.97 13.45 7.66
C GLN A 128 12.19 12.45 8.81
N ASN A 129 12.27 12.92 10.06
CA ASN A 129 12.43 12.08 11.25
C ASN A 129 11.26 11.13 11.48
N ASN A 130 10.02 11.54 11.20
CA ASN A 130 8.84 10.69 11.34
C ASN A 130 8.78 9.59 10.28
N ILE A 131 9.19 9.88 9.05
CA ILE A 131 9.25 8.88 7.97
C ILE A 131 10.26 7.80 8.33
N GLY A 132 11.43 8.18 8.86
CA GLY A 132 12.45 7.25 9.34
C GLY A 132 11.96 6.35 10.47
N LYS A 133 11.27 6.92 11.46
CA LYS A 133 10.67 6.17 12.57
C LYS A 133 9.58 5.21 12.09
N ILE A 134 8.71 5.66 11.21
CA ILE A 134 7.67 4.83 10.60
C ILE A 134 8.30 3.68 9.82
N PHE A 135 9.30 3.97 8.99
CA PHE A 135 10.04 2.96 8.24
C PHE A 135 10.65 1.90 9.14
N MET A 136 11.36 2.29 10.21
CA MET A 136 11.99 1.36 11.14
C MET A 136 10.98 0.45 11.85
N LYS A 137 9.83 0.99 12.25
CA LYS A 137 8.74 0.20 12.84
C LYS A 137 8.13 -0.78 11.84
N ARG A 138 7.87 -0.32 10.61
CA ARG A 138 7.20 -1.12 9.58
C ARG A 138 8.12 -2.15 8.94
N LYS A 139 9.42 -1.87 8.86
CA LYS A 139 10.42 -2.75 8.24
C LYS A 139 10.37 -4.17 8.80
N LYS A 140 10.25 -4.31 10.12
CA LYS A 140 10.15 -5.62 10.79
C LYS A 140 8.92 -6.41 10.32
N ILE A 141 7.80 -5.73 10.10
CA ILE A 141 6.57 -6.34 9.65
C ILE A 141 6.60 -6.62 8.15
N TYR A 142 7.11 -5.69 7.35
CA TYR A 142 7.30 -5.91 5.91
C TYR A 142 8.19 -7.11 5.60
N SER A 143 9.20 -7.36 6.44
CA SER A 143 10.12 -8.51 6.28
C SER A 143 9.46 -9.87 6.47
N LEU A 144 8.20 -9.93 6.90
CA LEU A 144 7.41 -11.16 6.95
C LEU A 144 6.82 -11.57 5.59
N ALA A 145 6.92 -10.71 4.58
CA ALA A 145 6.51 -11.02 3.21
C ALA A 145 7.37 -12.13 2.59
N ASP A 146 6.82 -12.86 1.59
CA ASP A 146 7.54 -13.92 0.86
C ASP A 146 8.77 -13.39 0.03
#